data_75c7963a59a2e3a1988748f84d31b7c8
#
_entry.id   75c7963a59a2e3a1988748f84d31b7c8
#
_cell.length_a   1.000
_cell.length_b   1.000
_cell.length_c   1.000
_cell.angle_alpha   90.00
_cell.angle_beta   90.00
_cell.angle_gamma   90.00
#
_symmetry.space_group_name_H-M   'P 1'
#
loop_
_entity.id
_entity.type
_entity.pdbx_description
1 polymer ?
#
loop_
_entity_poly.entity_id
_entity_poly.type
_entity_poly.pdbx_seq_one_letter_code
_entity_poly.pdbx_strand_id
1 'polypeptide(L)'
;MFTGIIEHVGTVEALDLKSSGGRVTIHAPGVASALAVSKSIAVNGCCLTVVALGKKQFSADLSGETIQKTSFGAKNGGTKKGGRVNLEQPLTAGKEFGGHFVLGHVDGTGRVTRLDPEGPEGNNWWFGVEVPEDFARYVVPKGSITIDGMSLTVARWNGRTRIAEVAVIPYTYEHTNIQDHKPGDAVNLEGDVLGKYVERYLETRSFTSSPALTMSRLLEEGF
;
A
#
# COMPACT_ATOMS: atom_id res chain seq x y z
N MET A 1 5.57 11.18 -3.39
CA MET A 1 4.44 10.71 -4.22
C MET A 1 4.97 9.72 -5.23
N PHE A 2 4.22 8.66 -5.48
CA PHE A 2 4.54 7.52 -6.35
C PHE A 2 3.33 7.22 -7.22
N THR A 3 3.45 6.24 -8.12
CA THR A 3 2.38 5.83 -9.03
C THR A 3 1.83 4.44 -8.73
N GLY A 4 2.58 3.65 -7.96
CA GLY A 4 2.31 2.23 -7.73
C GLY A 4 2.74 1.33 -8.91
N ILE A 5 3.56 1.84 -9.81
CA ILE A 5 4.20 1.05 -10.86
C ILE A 5 5.59 0.66 -10.39
N ILE A 6 5.77 -0.63 -10.14
CA ILE A 6 7.04 -1.14 -9.61
C ILE A 6 8.12 -1.07 -10.67
N GLU A 7 9.26 -0.45 -10.34
CA GLU A 7 10.39 -0.27 -11.24
C GLU A 7 11.47 -1.34 -11.05
N HIS A 8 11.65 -1.77 -9.79
CA HIS A 8 12.67 -2.74 -9.43
C HIS A 8 12.20 -3.64 -8.28
N VAL A 9 12.83 -4.78 -8.16
CA VAL A 9 12.71 -5.65 -6.99
C VAL A 9 14.07 -5.74 -6.30
N GLY A 10 14.10 -5.38 -5.02
CA GLY A 10 15.28 -5.49 -4.17
C GLY A 10 15.20 -6.70 -3.25
N THR A 11 16.29 -6.98 -2.54
CA THR A 11 16.37 -8.04 -1.51
C THR A 11 16.80 -7.43 -0.18
N VAL A 12 16.12 -7.75 0.89
CA VAL A 12 16.47 -7.29 2.23
C VAL A 12 17.76 -7.98 2.68
N GLU A 13 18.85 -7.24 2.80
CA GLU A 13 20.14 -7.77 3.31
C GLU A 13 20.20 -7.77 4.83
N ALA A 14 19.65 -6.71 5.44
CA ALA A 14 19.60 -6.59 6.89
C ALA A 14 18.33 -5.86 7.32
N LEU A 15 17.77 -6.29 8.43
CA LEU A 15 16.61 -5.66 9.07
C LEU A 15 16.89 -5.68 10.58
N ASP A 16 17.21 -4.50 11.15
CA ASP A 16 17.46 -4.31 12.57
C ASP A 16 16.31 -3.50 13.15
N LEU A 17 15.47 -4.13 13.95
CA LEU A 17 14.26 -3.53 14.51
C LEU A 17 14.38 -3.42 16.04
N LYS A 18 13.99 -2.24 16.54
CA LYS A 18 13.83 -1.94 17.98
C LYS A 18 12.42 -1.37 18.18
N SER A 19 11.95 -1.38 19.40
CA SER A 19 10.60 -0.86 19.72
C SER A 19 10.39 0.61 19.32
N SER A 20 11.43 1.40 19.30
CA SER A 20 11.39 2.85 18.98
C SER A 20 11.72 3.17 17.52
N GLY A 21 12.12 2.21 16.71
CA GLY A 21 12.55 2.40 15.34
C GLY A 21 13.48 1.29 14.86
N GLY A 22 14.04 1.44 13.64
CA GLY A 22 14.93 0.43 13.09
C GLY A 22 15.65 0.92 11.85
N ARG A 23 16.39 0.00 11.24
CA ARG A 23 17.06 0.22 9.95
C ARG A 23 16.89 -0.99 9.05
N VAL A 24 16.56 -0.74 7.80
CA VAL A 24 16.57 -1.73 6.74
C VAL A 24 17.70 -1.42 5.76
N THR A 25 18.41 -2.46 5.31
CA THR A 25 19.38 -2.41 4.21
C THR A 25 18.89 -3.30 3.10
N ILE A 26 18.82 -2.75 1.89
CA ILE A 26 18.26 -3.42 0.71
C ILE A 26 19.31 -3.48 -0.39
N HIS A 27 19.59 -4.69 -0.86
CA HIS A 27 20.34 -4.93 -2.09
C HIS A 27 19.46 -4.63 -3.29
N ALA A 28 19.85 -3.64 -4.08
CA ALA A 28 19.06 -3.13 -5.20
C ALA A 28 19.98 -2.58 -6.31
N PRO A 29 20.74 -3.44 -7.01
CA PRO A 29 21.72 -3.00 -8.01
C PRO A 29 21.12 -2.19 -9.15
N GLY A 30 19.85 -2.44 -9.50
CA GLY A 30 19.14 -1.74 -10.57
C GLY A 30 18.79 -0.30 -10.25
N VAL A 31 18.70 0.08 -8.97
CA VAL A 31 18.27 1.42 -8.58
C VAL A 31 19.32 2.16 -7.73
N ALA A 32 20.23 1.46 -7.08
CA ALA A 32 21.19 2.07 -6.13
C ALA A 32 22.02 3.19 -6.74
N SER A 33 22.39 3.11 -8.02
CA SER A 33 23.16 4.13 -8.72
C SER A 33 22.37 5.40 -9.05
N ALA A 34 21.05 5.32 -9.05
CA ALA A 34 20.14 6.45 -9.30
C ALA A 34 19.66 7.13 -8.00
N LEU A 35 19.96 6.53 -6.84
CA LEU A 35 19.62 7.08 -5.55
C LEU A 35 20.65 8.05 -5.02
N ALA A 36 20.23 8.95 -4.13
CA ALA A 36 21.10 9.80 -3.34
C ALA A 36 20.64 9.79 -1.87
N VAL A 37 21.56 10.03 -0.93
CA VAL A 37 21.22 10.24 0.48
C VAL A 37 20.23 11.39 0.58
N SER A 38 19.29 11.31 1.50
CA SER A 38 18.14 12.22 1.70
C SER A 38 17.02 12.15 0.63
N LYS A 39 17.14 11.33 -0.38
CA LYS A 39 16.04 11.09 -1.33
C LYS A 39 15.08 10.02 -0.80
N SER A 40 13.82 10.12 -1.24
CA SER A 40 12.80 9.10 -0.93
C SER A 40 12.87 7.95 -1.90
N ILE A 41 12.45 6.78 -1.44
CA ILE A 41 12.15 5.59 -2.24
C ILE A 41 10.98 4.85 -1.58
N ALA A 42 10.04 4.33 -2.37
CA ALA A 42 9.02 3.42 -1.84
C ALA A 42 9.59 2.00 -1.76
N VAL A 43 9.41 1.38 -0.60
CA VAL A 43 9.78 -0.02 -0.34
C VAL A 43 8.52 -0.75 0.10
N ASN A 44 8.03 -1.69 -0.71
CA ASN A 44 6.70 -2.29 -0.52
C ASN A 44 5.63 -1.22 -0.25
N GLY A 45 5.65 -0.12 -1.01
CA GLY A 45 4.72 1.00 -0.85
C GLY A 45 4.98 1.91 0.35
N CYS A 46 5.97 1.62 1.19
CA CYS A 46 6.34 2.51 2.30
C CYS A 46 7.39 3.52 1.83
N CYS A 47 7.08 4.81 1.92
CA CYS A 47 8.00 5.90 1.59
C CYS A 47 9.09 6.00 2.66
N LEU A 48 10.33 5.70 2.28
CA LEU A 48 11.49 5.74 3.16
C LEU A 48 12.51 6.75 2.64
N THR A 49 13.26 7.36 3.56
CA THR A 49 14.37 8.24 3.21
C THR A 49 15.68 7.45 3.23
N VAL A 50 16.43 7.54 2.14
CA VAL A 50 17.75 6.93 2.02
C VAL A 50 18.73 7.64 2.97
N VAL A 51 19.34 6.88 3.88
CA VAL A 51 20.30 7.43 4.87
C VAL A 51 21.74 6.99 4.59
N ALA A 52 21.95 5.90 3.84
CA ALA A 52 23.25 5.44 3.42
C ALA A 52 23.19 4.72 2.06
N LEU A 53 24.26 4.82 1.29
CA LEU A 53 24.39 4.20 -0.03
C LEU A 53 25.66 3.37 -0.11
N GLY A 54 25.55 2.19 -0.73
CA GLY A 54 26.63 1.36 -1.19
C GLY A 54 26.61 1.20 -2.72
N LYS A 55 27.55 0.45 -3.28
CA LYS A 55 27.62 0.22 -4.76
C LYS A 55 26.36 -0.42 -5.32
N LYS A 56 25.69 -1.31 -4.56
CA LYS A 56 24.54 -2.10 -5.00
C LYS A 56 23.42 -2.13 -3.95
N GLN A 57 23.49 -1.28 -2.94
CA GLN A 57 22.56 -1.29 -1.82
C GLN A 57 22.30 0.11 -1.30
N PHE A 58 21.21 0.26 -0.57
CA PHE A 58 20.91 1.43 0.22
C PHE A 58 20.36 1.04 1.59
N SER A 59 20.45 1.95 2.55
CA SER A 59 19.82 1.80 3.86
C SER A 59 18.84 2.93 4.11
N ALA A 60 17.77 2.63 4.83
CA ALA A 60 16.77 3.58 5.29
C ALA A 60 16.41 3.31 6.75
N ASP A 61 16.11 4.38 7.49
CA ASP A 61 15.64 4.28 8.86
C ASP A 61 14.13 4.11 8.90
N LEU A 62 13.66 3.32 9.85
CA LEU A 62 12.26 3.02 10.10
C LEU A 62 11.83 3.67 11.41
N SER A 63 10.77 4.46 11.40
CA SER A 63 10.16 4.96 12.64
C SER A 63 9.42 3.85 13.38
N GLY A 64 9.11 4.06 14.67
CA GLY A 64 8.27 3.14 15.42
C GLY A 64 6.88 2.97 14.79
N GLU A 65 6.30 4.04 14.26
CA GLU A 65 5.03 4.01 13.53
C GLU A 65 5.14 3.18 12.24
N THR A 66 6.21 3.38 11.45
CA THR A 66 6.47 2.58 10.25
C THR A 66 6.50 1.09 10.59
N ILE A 67 7.20 0.72 11.66
CA ILE A 67 7.27 -0.68 12.10
C ILE A 67 5.87 -1.21 12.49
N GLN A 68 5.06 -0.41 13.18
CA GLN A 68 3.74 -0.82 13.62
C GLN A 68 2.73 -0.96 12.48
N LYS A 69 2.81 -0.08 11.49
CA LYS A 69 1.83 0.02 10.40
C LYS A 69 2.16 -0.84 9.18
N THR A 70 3.38 -1.35 9.07
CA THR A 70 3.84 -2.04 7.87
C THR A 70 4.24 -3.48 8.11
N SER A 71 4.43 -4.22 7.02
CA SER A 71 4.94 -5.59 7.03
C SER A 71 6.36 -5.71 7.62
N PHE A 72 7.10 -4.61 7.79
CA PHE A 72 8.40 -4.63 8.48
C PHE A 72 8.30 -5.12 9.92
N GLY A 73 7.23 -4.78 10.63
CA GLY A 73 7.01 -5.20 12.01
C GLY A 73 6.07 -6.39 12.19
N ALA A 74 5.51 -6.93 11.11
CA ALA A 74 4.57 -8.04 11.19
C ALA A 74 5.25 -9.30 11.72
N LYS A 75 4.71 -9.85 12.83
CA LYS A 75 5.27 -11.05 13.48
C LYS A 75 5.23 -12.31 12.63
N ASN A 76 4.20 -12.42 11.75
CA ASN A 76 3.99 -13.56 10.89
C ASN A 76 3.88 -13.10 9.44
N GLY A 77 4.68 -13.70 8.55
CA GLY A 77 4.61 -13.44 7.11
C GLY A 77 5.03 -12.04 6.68
N GLY A 78 5.70 -11.29 7.57
CA GLY A 78 6.18 -9.94 7.25
C GLY A 78 7.51 -9.90 6.50
N THR A 79 7.98 -8.69 6.23
CA THR A 79 9.28 -8.42 5.61
C THR A 79 10.40 -8.98 6.48
N LYS A 80 11.32 -9.73 5.89
CA LYS A 80 12.44 -10.41 6.59
C LYS A 80 13.71 -10.39 5.76
N LYS A 81 14.85 -10.63 6.41
CA LYS A 81 16.13 -10.83 5.71
C LYS A 81 16.01 -11.93 4.64
N GLY A 82 16.53 -11.66 3.45
CA GLY A 82 16.45 -12.52 2.26
C GLY A 82 15.13 -12.39 1.48
N GLY A 83 14.11 -11.71 2.04
CA GLY A 83 12.85 -11.47 1.33
C GLY A 83 13.00 -10.41 0.25
N ARG A 84 12.22 -10.55 -0.84
CA ARG A 84 12.17 -9.56 -1.90
C ARG A 84 11.20 -8.44 -1.53
N VAL A 85 11.48 -7.24 -2.02
CA VAL A 85 10.67 -6.03 -1.80
C VAL A 85 10.53 -5.26 -3.11
N ASN A 86 9.33 -4.74 -3.36
CA ASN A 86 9.03 -3.86 -4.48
C ASN A 86 9.64 -2.48 -4.24
N LEU A 87 10.23 -1.90 -5.26
CA LEU A 87 10.89 -0.60 -5.21
C LEU A 87 10.35 0.32 -6.31
N GLU A 88 10.02 1.54 -5.93
CA GLU A 88 9.63 2.61 -6.84
C GLU A 88 10.31 3.92 -6.43
N GLN A 89 10.89 4.64 -7.39
CA GLN A 89 11.42 5.99 -7.17
C GLN A 89 10.28 7.02 -7.19
N PRO A 90 10.43 8.16 -6.51
CA PRO A 90 9.44 9.22 -6.53
C PRO A 90 9.10 9.67 -7.95
N LEU A 91 7.85 9.99 -8.19
CA LEU A 91 7.39 10.58 -9.44
C LEU A 91 8.11 11.92 -9.65
N THR A 92 8.68 12.09 -10.83
CA THR A 92 9.34 13.32 -11.28
C THR A 92 8.49 14.03 -12.33
N ALA A 93 8.68 15.35 -12.48
CA ALA A 93 7.99 16.10 -13.52
C ALA A 93 8.28 15.52 -14.91
N GLY A 94 7.23 15.31 -15.72
CA GLY A 94 7.32 14.75 -17.06
C GLY A 94 7.36 13.22 -17.14
N LYS A 95 7.35 12.50 -16.01
CA LYS A 95 7.22 11.04 -16.00
C LYS A 95 5.76 10.63 -16.20
N GLU A 96 5.54 9.55 -16.92
CA GLU A 96 4.19 8.99 -17.10
C GLU A 96 3.55 8.60 -15.77
N PHE A 97 2.24 8.84 -15.69
CA PHE A 97 1.41 8.50 -14.53
C PHE A 97 0.56 7.26 -14.86
N GLY A 98 1.15 6.08 -14.75
CA GLY A 98 0.55 4.82 -15.20
C GLY A 98 -0.36 4.10 -14.18
N GLY A 99 -0.37 4.53 -12.91
CA GLY A 99 -1.16 3.91 -11.84
C GLY A 99 -2.19 4.87 -11.22
N HIS A 100 -2.11 5.08 -9.91
CA HIS A 100 -2.91 6.07 -9.19
C HIS A 100 -2.05 6.86 -8.19
N PHE A 101 -2.62 7.83 -7.47
CA PHE A 101 -1.88 8.61 -6.48
C PHE A 101 -1.51 7.76 -5.27
N VAL A 102 -0.27 7.29 -5.22
CA VAL A 102 0.30 6.55 -4.09
C VAL A 102 1.20 7.49 -3.31
N LEU A 103 0.90 7.70 -2.04
CA LEU A 103 1.65 8.63 -1.18
C LEU A 103 2.87 7.94 -0.57
N GLY A 104 2.82 6.62 -0.44
CA GLY A 104 3.81 5.83 0.29
C GLY A 104 3.55 5.85 1.80
N HIS A 105 2.34 6.20 2.21
CA HIS A 105 1.91 6.24 3.60
C HIS A 105 0.96 5.07 3.87
N VAL A 106 1.56 3.95 4.21
CA VAL A 106 0.84 2.70 4.47
C VAL A 106 -0.17 2.89 5.60
N ASP A 107 -1.42 2.56 5.33
CA ASP A 107 -2.52 2.65 6.32
C ASP A 107 -2.49 1.50 7.32
N GLY A 108 -2.07 0.33 6.87
CA GLY A 108 -1.97 -0.88 7.68
C GLY A 108 -1.54 -2.09 6.85
N THR A 109 -1.66 -3.27 7.44
CA THR A 109 -1.32 -4.53 6.76
C THR A 109 -2.56 -5.38 6.54
N GLY A 110 -2.65 -5.99 5.35
CA GLY A 110 -3.59 -7.06 5.04
C GLY A 110 -2.94 -8.44 5.16
N ARG A 111 -3.77 -9.48 5.03
CA ARG A 111 -3.30 -10.87 4.97
C ARG A 111 -3.65 -11.49 3.64
N VAL A 112 -2.66 -12.09 3.00
CA VAL A 112 -2.87 -12.88 1.80
C VAL A 112 -3.77 -14.06 2.13
N THR A 113 -4.85 -14.23 1.36
CA THR A 113 -5.79 -15.35 1.51
C THR A 113 -5.60 -16.39 0.42
N ARG A 114 -5.18 -15.94 -0.79
CA ARG A 114 -4.87 -16.81 -1.90
C ARG A 114 -3.91 -16.14 -2.90
N LEU A 115 -3.17 -16.96 -3.61
CA LEU A 115 -2.41 -16.61 -4.81
C LEU A 115 -2.36 -17.85 -5.69
N ASP A 116 -3.24 -17.94 -6.67
CA ASP A 116 -3.40 -19.12 -7.53
C ASP A 116 -3.70 -18.71 -8.97
N PRO A 117 -3.33 -19.54 -9.94
CA PRO A 117 -3.64 -19.30 -11.35
C PRO A 117 -5.15 -19.17 -11.61
N GLU A 118 -5.52 -18.39 -12.60
CA GLU A 118 -6.90 -18.21 -13.07
C GLU A 118 -7.37 -19.43 -13.90
N GLY A 119 -7.43 -20.61 -13.26
CA GLY A 119 -7.81 -21.86 -13.92
C GLY A 119 -6.69 -22.51 -14.74
N PRO A 120 -6.94 -23.67 -15.37
CA PRO A 120 -5.92 -24.52 -15.98
C PRO A 120 -5.26 -23.94 -17.25
N GLU A 121 -5.93 -23.00 -17.93
CA GLU A 121 -5.43 -22.37 -19.16
C GLU A 121 -5.22 -20.85 -18.97
N GLY A 122 -5.50 -20.31 -17.78
CA GLY A 122 -5.38 -18.90 -17.47
C GLY A 122 -3.92 -18.47 -17.31
N ASN A 123 -3.57 -17.37 -17.94
CA ASN A 123 -2.23 -16.77 -17.81
C ASN A 123 -2.16 -15.75 -16.65
N ASN A 124 -3.28 -15.49 -15.97
CA ASN A 124 -3.36 -14.56 -14.85
C ASN A 124 -3.38 -15.31 -13.51
N TRP A 125 -3.22 -14.56 -12.43
CA TRP A 125 -3.37 -15.06 -11.06
C TRP A 125 -4.47 -14.30 -10.33
N TRP A 126 -5.20 -15.01 -9.49
CA TRP A 126 -6.04 -14.39 -8.48
C TRP A 126 -5.22 -14.16 -7.22
N PHE A 127 -5.11 -12.91 -6.81
CA PHE A 127 -4.48 -12.52 -5.56
C PHE A 127 -5.54 -11.96 -4.62
N GLY A 128 -5.82 -12.68 -3.55
CA GLY A 128 -6.80 -12.32 -2.53
C GLY A 128 -6.13 -11.83 -1.26
N VAL A 129 -6.63 -10.74 -0.72
CA VAL A 129 -6.12 -10.14 0.53
C VAL A 129 -7.29 -9.81 1.43
N GLU A 130 -7.27 -10.33 2.65
CA GLU A 130 -8.14 -9.88 3.73
C GLU A 130 -7.61 -8.55 4.28
N VAL A 131 -8.47 -7.54 4.28
CA VAL A 131 -8.12 -6.19 4.76
C VAL A 131 -8.66 -5.95 6.16
N PRO A 132 -8.02 -5.10 6.99
CA PRO A 132 -8.54 -4.67 8.28
C PRO A 132 -9.91 -3.99 8.16
N GLU A 133 -10.69 -4.03 9.23
CA GLU A 133 -12.05 -3.47 9.24
C GLU A 133 -12.06 -1.96 8.98
N ASP A 134 -11.13 -1.24 9.58
CA ASP A 134 -10.96 0.20 9.40
C ASP A 134 -10.46 0.60 8.01
N PHE A 135 -9.82 -0.33 7.28
CA PHE A 135 -9.38 -0.13 5.90
C PHE A 135 -10.49 -0.42 4.88
N ALA A 136 -11.46 -1.29 5.22
CA ALA A 136 -12.49 -1.80 4.30
C ALA A 136 -13.29 -0.69 3.57
N ARG A 137 -13.45 0.48 4.20
CA ARG A 137 -14.14 1.66 3.65
C ARG A 137 -13.46 2.25 2.41
N TYR A 138 -12.16 1.99 2.22
CA TYR A 138 -11.40 2.46 1.06
C TYR A 138 -11.40 1.46 -0.09
N VAL A 139 -11.95 0.27 0.10
CA VAL A 139 -12.00 -0.76 -0.95
C VAL A 139 -13.23 -0.57 -1.81
N VAL A 140 -13.01 -0.11 -3.04
CA VAL A 140 -14.08 0.15 -4.01
C VAL A 140 -13.98 -0.85 -5.15
N PRO A 141 -15.05 -1.63 -5.48
CA PRO A 141 -15.04 -2.50 -6.66
C PRO A 141 -14.71 -1.71 -7.93
N LYS A 142 -13.76 -2.20 -8.71
CA LYS A 142 -13.18 -1.54 -9.90
C LYS A 142 -12.38 -0.26 -9.62
N GLY A 143 -12.23 0.12 -8.36
CA GLY A 143 -11.32 1.18 -7.92
C GLY A 143 -9.89 0.67 -7.76
N SER A 144 -8.99 1.59 -7.43
CA SER A 144 -7.59 1.31 -7.17
C SER A 144 -7.34 0.97 -5.71
N ILE A 145 -6.40 0.08 -5.47
CA ILE A 145 -5.85 -0.25 -4.16
C ILE A 145 -4.34 -0.43 -4.31
N THR A 146 -3.58 0.01 -3.33
CA THR A 146 -2.14 -0.26 -3.29
C THR A 146 -1.87 -1.45 -2.37
N ILE A 147 -1.24 -2.49 -2.91
CA ILE A 147 -0.79 -3.67 -2.14
C ILE A 147 0.72 -3.83 -2.36
N ASP A 148 1.51 -3.77 -1.29
CA ASP A 148 3.00 -3.75 -1.34
C ASP A 148 3.55 -2.78 -2.40
N GLY A 149 2.95 -1.59 -2.50
CA GLY A 149 3.33 -0.55 -3.44
C GLY A 149 2.79 -0.73 -4.86
N MET A 150 2.20 -1.85 -5.19
CA MET A 150 1.60 -2.10 -6.51
C MET A 150 0.23 -1.44 -6.62
N SER A 151 0.03 -0.62 -7.66
CA SER A 151 -1.28 -0.12 -8.06
C SER A 151 -2.09 -1.21 -8.73
N LEU A 152 -3.14 -1.67 -8.07
CA LEU A 152 -3.96 -2.79 -8.53
C LEU A 152 -5.44 -2.41 -8.58
N THR A 153 -6.17 -3.01 -9.51
CA THR A 153 -7.62 -2.81 -9.63
C THR A 153 -8.36 -3.89 -8.83
N VAL A 154 -9.24 -3.48 -7.94
CA VAL A 154 -10.12 -4.39 -7.20
C VAL A 154 -11.10 -5.05 -8.17
N ALA A 155 -10.85 -6.31 -8.51
CA ALA A 155 -11.73 -7.08 -9.41
C ALA A 155 -12.98 -7.55 -8.69
N ARG A 156 -12.85 -8.02 -7.44
CA ARG A 156 -13.93 -8.49 -6.58
C ARG A 156 -13.73 -8.00 -5.15
N TRP A 157 -14.83 -7.70 -4.49
CA TRP A 157 -14.87 -7.31 -3.08
C TRP A 157 -15.96 -8.07 -2.34
N ASN A 158 -15.61 -8.69 -1.24
CA ASN A 158 -16.56 -9.31 -0.33
C ASN A 158 -16.53 -8.57 1.02
N GLY A 159 -17.47 -7.66 1.22
CA GLY A 159 -17.53 -6.86 2.45
C GLY A 159 -17.82 -7.65 3.74
N ARG A 160 -18.38 -8.88 3.62
CA ARG A 160 -18.62 -9.73 4.81
C ARG A 160 -17.33 -10.38 5.30
N THR A 161 -16.53 -10.90 4.39
CA THR A 161 -15.23 -11.54 4.71
C THR A 161 -14.07 -10.56 4.67
N ARG A 162 -14.31 -9.33 4.20
CA ARG A 162 -13.29 -8.28 3.97
C ARG A 162 -12.17 -8.74 3.05
N ILE A 163 -12.48 -9.54 2.04
CA ILE A 163 -11.50 -10.00 1.06
C ILE A 163 -11.64 -9.18 -0.21
N ALA A 164 -10.55 -8.51 -0.57
CA ALA A 164 -10.33 -7.89 -1.88
C ALA A 164 -9.58 -8.88 -2.77
N GLU A 165 -10.07 -9.10 -3.99
CA GLU A 165 -9.39 -9.91 -4.98
C GLU A 165 -9.01 -9.06 -6.19
N VAL A 166 -7.78 -9.22 -6.66
CA VAL A 166 -7.24 -8.59 -7.85
C VAL A 166 -6.80 -9.66 -8.85
N ALA A 167 -6.98 -9.37 -10.13
CA ALA A 167 -6.44 -10.21 -11.20
C ALA A 167 -5.04 -9.69 -11.56
N VAL A 168 -4.03 -10.51 -11.37
CA VAL A 168 -2.62 -10.19 -11.61
C VAL A 168 -2.21 -10.75 -12.95
N ILE A 169 -1.76 -9.88 -13.86
CA ILE A 169 -1.26 -10.27 -15.19
C ILE A 169 0.15 -10.88 -15.07
N PRO A 170 0.61 -11.68 -16.05
CA PRO A 170 1.92 -12.34 -16.02
C PRO A 170 3.06 -11.37 -15.75
N TYR A 171 3.08 -10.24 -16.44
CA TYR A 171 4.13 -9.23 -16.26
C TYR A 171 4.26 -8.76 -14.80
N THR A 172 3.14 -8.43 -14.14
CA THR A 172 3.14 -8.02 -12.73
C THR A 172 3.59 -9.15 -11.82
N TYR A 173 3.14 -10.38 -12.09
CA TYR A 173 3.54 -11.55 -11.31
C TYR A 173 5.05 -11.78 -11.36
N GLU A 174 5.66 -11.68 -12.53
CA GLU A 174 7.08 -11.96 -12.76
C GLU A 174 8.00 -10.83 -12.29
N HIS A 175 7.53 -9.56 -12.35
CA HIS A 175 8.36 -8.38 -12.13
C HIS A 175 8.16 -7.72 -10.76
N THR A 176 7.41 -8.36 -9.85
CA THR A 176 7.20 -7.88 -8.48
C THR A 176 7.45 -8.98 -7.45
N ASN A 177 7.35 -8.63 -6.16
CA ASN A 177 7.47 -9.60 -5.07
C ASN A 177 6.23 -10.49 -4.91
N ILE A 178 5.17 -10.28 -5.68
CA ILE A 178 3.88 -10.95 -5.49
C ILE A 178 3.99 -12.48 -5.57
N GLN A 179 4.86 -12.99 -6.45
CA GLN A 179 5.09 -14.44 -6.63
C GLN A 179 5.66 -15.15 -5.39
N ASP A 180 6.22 -14.40 -4.44
CA ASP A 180 6.80 -14.95 -3.21
C ASP A 180 5.78 -15.10 -2.09
N HIS A 181 4.61 -14.47 -2.24
CA HIS A 181 3.56 -14.50 -1.24
C HIS A 181 2.83 -15.83 -1.21
N LYS A 182 2.38 -16.17 -0.02
CA LYS A 182 1.54 -17.33 0.26
C LYS A 182 0.44 -16.96 1.26
N PRO A 183 -0.64 -17.73 1.34
CA PRO A 183 -1.67 -17.51 2.34
C PRO A 183 -1.11 -17.37 3.76
N GLY A 184 -1.55 -16.34 4.46
CA GLY A 184 -1.08 -15.96 5.79
C GLY A 184 0.01 -14.88 5.81
N ASP A 185 0.66 -14.57 4.68
CA ASP A 185 1.66 -13.51 4.62
C ASP A 185 1.01 -12.12 4.78
N ALA A 186 1.76 -11.22 5.42
CA ALA A 186 1.36 -9.83 5.61
C ALA A 186 1.83 -8.96 4.45
N VAL A 187 0.93 -8.14 3.91
CA VAL A 187 1.20 -7.17 2.85
C VAL A 187 0.82 -5.77 3.28
N ASN A 188 1.55 -4.76 2.83
CA ASN A 188 1.23 -3.37 3.09
C ASN A 188 0.02 -2.93 2.27
N LEU A 189 -0.87 -2.15 2.87
CA LEU A 189 -2.06 -1.60 2.23
C LEU A 189 -2.03 -0.07 2.30
N GLU A 190 -2.32 0.56 1.15
CA GLU A 190 -2.64 1.99 1.09
C GLU A 190 -3.90 2.18 0.25
N GLY A 191 -4.90 2.86 0.84
CA GLY A 191 -6.13 3.24 0.14
C GLY A 191 -5.89 4.43 -0.78
N ASP A 192 -6.65 4.50 -1.87
CA ASP A 192 -6.61 5.66 -2.76
C ASP A 192 -6.89 6.94 -1.95
N VAL A 193 -5.99 7.91 -2.05
CA VAL A 193 -6.07 9.17 -1.32
C VAL A 193 -7.36 9.95 -1.61
N LEU A 194 -7.92 9.80 -2.80
CA LEU A 194 -9.20 10.43 -3.16
C LEU A 194 -10.34 9.92 -2.26
N GLY A 195 -10.35 8.62 -1.93
CA GLY A 195 -11.29 8.05 -0.97
C GLY A 195 -11.18 8.68 0.42
N LYS A 196 -9.96 8.93 0.90
CA LYS A 196 -9.69 9.57 2.19
C LYS A 196 -10.16 11.03 2.23
N TYR A 197 -9.99 11.78 1.13
CA TYR A 197 -10.50 13.15 1.03
C TYR A 197 -12.04 13.19 0.99
N VAL A 198 -12.67 12.27 0.26
CA VAL A 198 -14.14 12.15 0.23
C VAL A 198 -14.69 11.83 1.62
N GLU A 199 -14.10 10.85 2.32
CA GLU A 199 -14.49 10.52 3.69
C GLU A 199 -14.39 11.75 4.60
N ARG A 200 -13.26 12.43 4.61
CA ARG A 200 -13.05 13.62 5.43
C ARG A 200 -14.04 14.73 5.13
N TYR A 201 -14.37 14.93 3.87
CA TYR A 201 -15.36 15.92 3.45
C TYR A 201 -16.77 15.58 3.94
N LEU A 202 -17.17 14.30 3.87
CA LEU A 202 -18.48 13.86 4.35
C LEU A 202 -18.59 13.96 5.88
N GLU A 203 -17.53 13.61 6.61
CA GLU A 203 -17.49 13.79 8.07
C GLU A 203 -17.71 15.25 8.47
N THR A 204 -17.03 16.19 7.82
CA THR A 204 -17.18 17.63 8.15
C THR A 204 -18.57 18.16 7.86
N ARG A 205 -19.26 17.63 6.86
CA ARG A 205 -20.65 18.01 6.55
C ARG A 205 -21.67 17.44 7.55
N SER A 206 -21.41 16.28 8.12
CA SER A 206 -22.29 15.69 9.12
C SER A 206 -22.38 16.53 10.41
N PHE A 207 -21.37 17.36 10.70
CA PHE A 207 -21.39 18.32 11.81
C PHE A 207 -22.18 19.61 11.51
N THR A 208 -22.52 19.87 10.25
CA THR A 208 -23.32 21.02 9.83
C THR A 208 -24.74 20.58 9.43
N SER A 209 -25.29 19.56 10.06
CA SER A 209 -26.70 19.25 9.90
C SER A 209 -27.49 20.48 10.36
N SER A 210 -28.12 21.18 9.42
CA SER A 210 -29.12 22.20 9.77
C SER A 210 -30.08 21.59 10.80
N PRO A 211 -30.40 22.28 11.88
CA PRO A 211 -31.34 21.75 12.87
C PRO A 211 -32.60 21.31 12.12
N ALA A 212 -33.07 20.10 12.45
CA ALA A 212 -34.23 19.52 11.80
C ALA A 212 -35.37 20.56 11.77
N LEU A 213 -36.06 20.63 10.63
CA LEU A 213 -37.25 21.48 10.51
C LEU A 213 -38.29 20.94 11.50
N THR A 214 -38.41 21.58 12.63
CA THR A 214 -39.41 21.23 13.64
C THR A 214 -40.63 22.13 13.52
N MET A 215 -41.79 21.61 13.90
CA MET A 215 -43.03 22.39 13.88
C MET A 215 -42.92 23.68 14.72
N SER A 216 -42.18 23.64 15.83
CA SER A 216 -41.92 24.80 16.68
C SER A 216 -41.17 25.90 15.89
N ARG A 217 -40.14 25.49 15.11
CA ARG A 217 -39.35 26.42 14.33
C ARG A 217 -40.14 27.03 13.15
N LEU A 218 -40.99 26.24 12.51
CA LEU A 218 -41.92 26.76 11.48
C LEU A 218 -42.85 27.81 12.06
N LEU A 219 -43.41 27.57 13.24
CA LEU A 219 -44.30 28.52 13.92
C LEU A 219 -43.54 29.78 14.37
N GLU A 220 -42.29 29.69 14.80
CA GLU A 220 -41.43 30.85 15.15
C GLU A 220 -41.04 31.65 13.92
N GLU A 221 -40.91 31.05 12.74
CA GLU A 221 -40.58 31.71 11.49
C GLU A 221 -41.84 32.19 10.71
N GLY A 222 -43.06 32.00 11.26
CA GLY A 222 -44.32 32.57 10.75
C GLY A 222 -45.04 31.73 9.70
N PHE A 223 -44.78 30.41 9.66
CA PHE A 223 -45.49 29.45 8.81
C PHE A 223 -46.55 28.68 9.59
#